data_159e57da2c5300988ce9c49ef36a773f
#
_entry.id   159e57da2c5300988ce9c49ef36a773f
#
_cell.length_a   1.000
_cell.length_b   1.000
_cell.length_c   1.000
_cell.angle_alpha   90.00
_cell.angle_beta   90.00
_cell.angle_gamma   90.00
#
_symmetry.space_group_name_H-M   'P 1'
#
loop_
_entity.id
_entity.type
_entity.pdbx_description
1 polymer ?
#
loop_
_entity_poly.entity_id
_entity_poly.type
_entity_poly.pdbx_seq_one_letter_code
_entity_poly.pdbx_strand_id
1 'polypeptide(L)'
;MKKFLAVVKREYLTRVKTKMFIFGTFFLPLIIIALYGVIALIFIVRTGDAVRLAVVDQSGKIYDRLRVDLISGELSEEEKKQLTQMPTEQMNQNQAERMKQMSKTIKGDYVVERVDLKGRSIESVKQELEARLQNKDLDAYIIIPPEINENTKVELVARNVSDFGTREQIRNALNEIVRDQRMNEAKIDKTKIEAINKPIDLDLREPGGKKELTNVETAVRWALPFASALLIYILLLTYGQTIMAAVIEEKETRIAEILFSSINSFHLMLGKLIGVSLVALTQLGIWIIAVALAVSYLLAPLLLSGGVQMPKLNVSIFQIILLFVFFVIGYFLYSAIYSLVGSMVTTPQEGGQLALPLIMFLVIGFYLSIPIIRSPESSFAFWISIIPLWSPVLMPVRIMTQMPPLWEIALSILTTAGMGVFLVWLASRVYRVGMLMYGKRASIPEALKWIRQR
;
A
#
# COMPACT_ATOMS: atom_id res chain seq x y z
N MET A 1 -36.81 10.10 -26.58
CA MET A 1 -36.53 10.26 -25.15
C MET A 1 -37.00 9.08 -24.29
N LYS A 2 -38.28 8.63 -24.34
CA LYS A 2 -38.78 7.53 -23.49
C LYS A 2 -37.99 6.21 -23.66
N LYS A 3 -37.63 5.81 -24.88
CA LYS A 3 -36.84 4.58 -25.13
C LYS A 3 -35.43 4.68 -24.59
N PHE A 4 -34.75 5.82 -24.68
CA PHE A 4 -33.45 6.08 -24.11
C PHE A 4 -33.44 5.94 -22.57
N LEU A 5 -34.38 6.61 -21.89
CA LEU A 5 -34.53 6.48 -20.44
C LEU A 5 -34.86 5.05 -19.99
N ALA A 6 -35.58 4.29 -20.79
CA ALA A 6 -35.87 2.88 -20.53
C ALA A 6 -34.56 2.05 -20.55
N VAL A 7 -33.66 2.32 -21.51
CA VAL A 7 -32.32 1.66 -21.56
C VAL A 7 -31.52 2.03 -20.32
N VAL A 8 -31.41 3.31 -19.97
CA VAL A 8 -30.69 3.76 -18.78
C VAL A 8 -31.22 3.07 -17.51
N LYS A 9 -32.55 3.08 -17.32
CA LYS A 9 -33.21 2.46 -16.15
C LYS A 9 -32.95 0.95 -16.10
N ARG A 10 -33.05 0.26 -17.23
CA ARG A 10 -32.79 -1.17 -17.34
C ARG A 10 -31.34 -1.47 -16.92
N GLU A 11 -30.37 -0.81 -17.52
CA GLU A 11 -28.94 -1.02 -17.25
C GLU A 11 -28.60 -0.76 -15.77
N TYR A 12 -29.16 0.28 -15.17
CA TYR A 12 -28.98 0.58 -13.76
C TYR A 12 -29.58 -0.50 -12.86
N LEU A 13 -30.88 -0.81 -13.02
CA LEU A 13 -31.59 -1.70 -12.11
C LEU A 13 -31.12 -3.17 -12.23
N THR A 14 -30.77 -3.62 -13.42
CA THR A 14 -30.28 -4.99 -13.60
C THR A 14 -28.93 -5.20 -12.92
N ARG A 15 -28.07 -4.17 -12.86
CA ARG A 15 -26.73 -4.28 -12.27
C ARG A 15 -26.70 -4.04 -10.78
N VAL A 16 -27.38 -3.01 -10.26
CA VAL A 16 -27.44 -2.72 -8.82
C VAL A 16 -28.05 -3.87 -8.03
N LYS A 17 -28.99 -4.63 -8.63
CA LYS A 17 -29.63 -5.79 -7.98
C LYS A 17 -28.81 -7.07 -8.06
N THR A 18 -27.65 -7.08 -8.72
CA THR A 18 -26.83 -8.29 -8.83
C THR A 18 -26.13 -8.57 -7.48
N LYS A 19 -26.05 -9.87 -7.15
CA LYS A 19 -25.25 -10.30 -5.97
C LYS A 19 -23.81 -9.84 -6.07
N MET A 20 -23.26 -9.79 -7.29
CA MET A 20 -21.88 -9.34 -7.55
C MET A 20 -21.68 -7.86 -7.23
N PHE A 21 -22.67 -7.00 -7.55
CA PHE A 21 -22.60 -5.58 -7.17
C PHE A 21 -22.64 -5.40 -5.65
N ILE A 22 -23.58 -6.07 -4.98
CA ILE A 22 -23.73 -5.99 -3.51
C ILE A 22 -22.43 -6.50 -2.86
N PHE A 23 -21.93 -7.65 -3.29
CA PHE A 23 -20.69 -8.22 -2.81
C PHE A 23 -19.51 -7.27 -3.04
N GLY A 24 -19.28 -6.80 -4.28
CA GLY A 24 -18.20 -5.89 -4.60
C GLY A 24 -18.27 -4.54 -3.87
N THR A 25 -19.50 -4.04 -3.63
CA THR A 25 -19.69 -2.76 -2.97
C THR A 25 -19.40 -2.82 -1.46
N PHE A 26 -19.81 -3.89 -0.77
CA PHE A 26 -19.65 -4.01 0.68
C PHE A 26 -18.44 -4.83 1.08
N PHE A 27 -18.14 -5.92 0.36
CA PHE A 27 -17.03 -6.81 0.70
C PHE A 27 -15.66 -6.27 0.32
N LEU A 28 -15.53 -5.57 -0.80
CA LEU A 28 -14.22 -5.07 -1.24
C LEU A 28 -13.61 -4.07 -0.24
N PRO A 29 -14.33 -3.04 0.25
CA PRO A 29 -13.82 -2.18 1.31
C PRO A 29 -13.49 -2.95 2.60
N LEU A 30 -14.34 -3.92 2.96
CA LEU A 30 -14.14 -4.74 4.16
C LEU A 30 -12.91 -5.65 4.03
N ILE A 31 -12.67 -6.24 2.85
CA ILE A 31 -11.45 -7.01 2.55
C ILE A 31 -10.21 -6.10 2.62
N ILE A 32 -10.28 -4.90 2.07
CA ILE A 32 -9.16 -3.94 2.14
C ILE A 32 -8.86 -3.59 3.60
N ILE A 33 -9.87 -3.26 4.40
CA ILE A 33 -9.71 -2.97 5.83
C ILE A 33 -9.16 -4.20 6.57
N ALA A 34 -9.69 -5.40 6.29
CA ALA A 34 -9.21 -6.65 6.88
C ALA A 34 -7.77 -6.96 6.50
N LEU A 35 -7.38 -6.72 5.23
CA LEU A 35 -6.01 -6.91 4.75
C LEU A 35 -5.03 -5.99 5.48
N TYR A 36 -5.37 -4.70 5.63
CA TYR A 36 -4.57 -3.78 6.44
C TYR A 36 -4.54 -4.18 7.92
N GLY A 37 -5.66 -4.67 8.45
CA GLY A 37 -5.73 -5.23 9.80
C GLY A 37 -4.83 -6.45 9.97
N VAL A 38 -4.82 -7.38 9.01
CA VAL A 38 -3.93 -8.54 9.00
C VAL A 38 -2.46 -8.11 8.90
N ILE A 39 -2.14 -7.16 8.03
CA ILE A 39 -0.78 -6.62 7.92
C ILE A 39 -0.36 -5.99 9.26
N ALA A 40 -1.20 -5.15 9.86
CA ALA A 40 -0.93 -4.57 11.18
C ALA A 40 -0.78 -5.66 12.26
N LEU A 41 -1.61 -6.71 12.22
CA LEU A 41 -1.53 -7.86 13.12
C LEU A 41 -0.22 -8.65 12.96
N ILE A 42 0.26 -8.82 11.72
CA ILE A 42 1.57 -9.46 11.44
C ILE A 42 2.72 -8.66 12.08
N PHE A 43 2.63 -7.34 12.08
CA PHE A 43 3.63 -6.48 12.76
C PHE A 43 3.47 -6.44 14.29
N ILE A 44 2.26 -6.66 14.82
CA ILE A 44 1.98 -6.64 16.27
C ILE A 44 2.11 -8.03 16.88
N VAL A 45 1.62 -9.07 16.19
CA VAL A 45 1.69 -10.46 16.66
C VAL A 45 3.07 -11.01 16.33
N ARG A 46 3.88 -11.14 17.35
CA ARG A 46 5.15 -11.85 17.28
C ARG A 46 4.88 -13.33 16.98
N THR A 47 5.11 -13.73 15.74
CA THR A 47 4.94 -15.11 15.29
C THR A 47 6.28 -15.84 15.39
N GLY A 48 6.56 -16.45 16.55
CA GLY A 48 7.73 -17.30 16.71
C GLY A 48 8.03 -17.60 18.18
N ASP A 49 8.68 -18.73 18.42
CA ASP A 49 9.35 -19.00 19.69
C ASP A 49 10.53 -18.05 19.85
N ALA A 50 10.95 -17.79 21.09
CA ALA A 50 12.12 -16.96 21.37
C ALA A 50 13.36 -17.49 20.62
N VAL A 51 14.09 -16.61 19.93
CA VAL A 51 15.30 -16.94 19.18
C VAL A 51 16.39 -17.45 20.12
N ARG A 52 16.81 -18.68 19.96
CA ARG A 52 17.89 -19.29 20.75
C ARG A 52 19.23 -18.95 20.16
N LEU A 53 19.93 -18.01 20.80
CA LEU A 53 21.20 -17.46 20.37
C LEU A 53 22.34 -17.94 21.24
N ALA A 54 23.33 -18.63 20.67
CA ALA A 54 24.57 -18.95 21.36
C ALA A 54 25.63 -17.87 21.08
N VAL A 55 26.30 -17.40 22.11
CA VAL A 55 27.32 -16.35 22.02
C VAL A 55 28.65 -16.88 22.55
N VAL A 56 29.66 -16.91 21.67
CA VAL A 56 31.07 -17.19 22.00
C VAL A 56 31.78 -15.85 22.10
N ASP A 57 31.94 -15.33 23.30
CA ASP A 57 32.60 -14.04 23.55
C ASP A 57 34.03 -14.27 24.05
N GLN A 58 35.00 -14.12 23.14
CA GLN A 58 36.42 -14.24 23.48
C GLN A 58 36.98 -12.97 24.16
N SER A 59 36.31 -11.84 23.99
CA SER A 59 36.70 -10.58 24.65
C SER A 59 36.33 -10.55 26.14
N GLY A 60 35.32 -11.34 26.54
CA GLY A 60 34.76 -11.39 27.89
C GLY A 60 34.04 -10.12 28.33
N LYS A 61 33.84 -9.16 27.42
CA LYS A 61 33.30 -7.82 27.77
C LYS A 61 31.92 -7.54 27.18
N ILE A 62 31.50 -8.33 26.20
CA ILE A 62 30.31 -8.01 25.37
C ILE A 62 29.11 -8.87 25.76
N TYR A 63 29.29 -10.12 26.15
CA TYR A 63 28.19 -11.06 26.39
C TYR A 63 27.13 -10.51 27.37
N ASP A 64 27.55 -10.02 28.54
CA ASP A 64 26.59 -9.61 29.58
C ASP A 64 25.72 -8.42 29.13
N ARG A 65 26.31 -7.47 28.40
CA ARG A 65 25.59 -6.33 27.83
C ARG A 65 24.67 -6.77 26.68
N LEU A 66 25.18 -7.60 25.77
CA LEU A 66 24.39 -8.11 24.62
C LEU A 66 23.18 -8.91 25.10
N ARG A 67 23.36 -9.72 26.14
CA ARG A 67 22.27 -10.45 26.77
C ARG A 67 21.20 -9.50 27.33
N VAL A 68 21.62 -8.47 28.06
CA VAL A 68 20.69 -7.47 28.62
C VAL A 68 19.97 -6.73 27.52
N ASP A 69 20.66 -6.22 26.51
CA ASP A 69 20.04 -5.46 25.41
C ASP A 69 19.06 -6.26 24.57
N LEU A 70 19.37 -7.54 24.30
CA LEU A 70 18.48 -8.40 23.53
C LEU A 70 17.26 -8.89 24.32
N ILE A 71 17.40 -9.11 25.65
CA ILE A 71 16.30 -9.57 26.50
C ILE A 71 15.44 -8.39 26.98
N SER A 72 16.03 -7.21 27.15
CA SER A 72 15.41 -6.04 27.79
C SER A 72 14.90 -4.97 26.85
N GLY A 73 14.65 -5.29 25.59
CA GLY A 73 14.24 -4.31 24.57
C GLY A 73 13.05 -3.40 24.92
N GLU A 74 12.34 -3.66 26.04
CA GLU A 74 11.23 -2.87 26.56
C GLU A 74 11.47 -2.33 27.99
N LEU A 75 12.63 -2.58 28.62
CA LEU A 75 12.90 -2.12 29.99
C LEU A 75 13.44 -0.69 30.01
N SER A 76 13.07 0.05 31.05
CA SER A 76 13.59 1.41 31.28
C SER A 76 15.11 1.38 31.55
N GLU A 77 15.81 2.49 31.32
CA GLU A 77 17.27 2.60 31.55
C GLU A 77 17.69 2.32 33.01
N GLU A 78 16.80 2.55 33.98
CA GLU A 78 17.02 2.23 35.37
C GLU A 78 16.97 0.74 35.66
N GLU A 79 16.03 0.02 35.05
CA GLU A 79 15.91 -1.43 35.15
C GLU A 79 17.07 -2.14 34.42
N LYS A 80 17.52 -1.62 33.28
CA LYS A 80 18.71 -2.10 32.56
C LYS A 80 19.97 -1.96 33.41
N LYS A 81 20.15 -0.83 34.13
CA LYS A 81 21.28 -0.64 35.04
C LYS A 81 21.28 -1.62 36.22
N GLN A 82 20.12 -1.91 36.79
CA GLN A 82 20.00 -2.89 37.87
C GLN A 82 20.36 -4.31 37.42
N LEU A 83 19.91 -4.71 36.22
CA LEU A 83 20.24 -6.00 35.61
C LEU A 83 21.73 -6.15 35.26
N THR A 84 22.40 -5.06 34.85
CA THR A 84 23.81 -5.09 34.47
C THR A 84 24.76 -5.13 35.70
N GLN A 85 24.28 -4.69 36.86
CA GLN A 85 25.09 -4.69 38.10
C GLN A 85 25.02 -5.98 38.92
N MET A 86 24.23 -6.97 38.50
CA MET A 86 24.11 -8.28 39.19
C MET A 86 25.17 -9.27 38.66
N PRO A 87 26.17 -9.67 39.48
CA PRO A 87 27.18 -10.66 39.08
C PRO A 87 26.55 -12.03 38.92
N THR A 88 26.79 -12.66 37.79
CA THR A 88 26.19 -13.96 37.39
C THR A 88 26.68 -15.14 38.28
N GLU A 89 27.81 -14.97 39.00
CA GLU A 89 28.47 -16.04 39.78
C GLU A 89 27.98 -16.20 41.24
N GLN A 90 27.11 -15.29 41.74
CA GLN A 90 26.65 -15.33 43.15
C GLN A 90 25.14 -15.46 43.30
N MET A 91 24.44 -15.98 42.30
CA MET A 91 22.97 -16.12 42.37
C MET A 91 22.56 -17.34 43.23
N ASN A 92 21.91 -17.06 44.36
CA ASN A 92 21.19 -18.09 45.15
C ASN A 92 20.04 -18.67 44.33
N GLN A 93 19.74 -19.99 44.52
CA GLN A 93 18.69 -20.70 43.77
C GLN A 93 17.34 -19.98 43.75
N ASN A 94 16.95 -19.27 44.79
CA ASN A 94 15.74 -18.46 44.87
C ASN A 94 15.76 -17.22 43.94
N GLN A 95 16.94 -16.66 43.67
CA GLN A 95 17.11 -15.53 42.76
C GLN A 95 17.10 -16.01 41.29
N ALA A 96 17.66 -17.20 41.04
CA ALA A 96 17.57 -17.85 39.72
C ALA A 96 16.14 -18.27 39.38
N GLU A 97 15.33 -18.70 40.34
CA GLU A 97 13.92 -18.98 40.15
C GLU A 97 13.07 -17.73 39.93
N ARG A 98 13.34 -16.64 40.67
CA ARG A 98 12.71 -15.32 40.42
C ARG A 98 13.06 -14.77 39.07
N MET A 99 14.32 -14.89 38.61
CA MET A 99 14.74 -14.51 37.26
C MET A 99 14.10 -15.39 36.18
N LYS A 100 13.95 -16.71 36.46
CA LYS A 100 13.21 -17.62 35.58
C LYS A 100 11.70 -17.29 35.53
N GLN A 101 11.12 -16.84 36.64
CA GLN A 101 9.74 -16.35 36.66
C GLN A 101 9.60 -14.98 36.01
N MET A 102 10.53 -14.05 36.23
CA MET A 102 10.59 -12.77 35.51
C MET A 102 10.83 -12.98 34.00
N SER A 103 11.71 -13.89 33.59
CA SER A 103 11.92 -14.21 32.17
C SER A 103 10.72 -14.94 31.53
N LYS A 104 9.88 -15.62 32.32
CA LYS A 104 8.58 -16.14 31.85
C LYS A 104 7.50 -15.08 31.74
N THR A 105 7.61 -13.99 32.48
CA THR A 105 6.67 -12.85 32.48
C THR A 105 7.11 -11.79 31.44
N ILE A 106 8.43 -11.61 31.26
CA ILE A 106 9.03 -10.84 30.18
C ILE A 106 9.24 -11.83 29.03
N LYS A 107 8.32 -11.92 28.11
CA LYS A 107 8.49 -12.64 26.84
C LYS A 107 9.56 -11.92 26.00
N GLY A 108 10.83 -12.11 26.37
CA GLY A 108 11.97 -11.66 25.57
C GLY A 108 12.01 -12.44 24.27
N ASP A 109 12.29 -11.74 23.16
CA ASP A 109 12.39 -12.34 21.82
C ASP A 109 13.60 -13.28 21.71
N TYR A 110 14.48 -13.30 22.72
CA TYR A 110 15.76 -14.02 22.68
C TYR A 110 16.01 -14.85 23.94
N VAL A 111 16.53 -16.05 23.73
CA VAL A 111 17.17 -16.89 24.76
C VAL A 111 18.65 -16.90 24.45
N VAL A 112 19.44 -16.15 25.20
CA VAL A 112 20.88 -15.97 24.96
C VAL A 112 21.66 -16.91 25.86
N GLU A 113 22.46 -17.81 25.26
CA GLU A 113 23.32 -18.78 25.93
C GLU A 113 24.80 -18.39 25.78
N ARG A 114 25.57 -18.43 26.86
CA ARG A 114 27.02 -18.23 26.82
C ARG A 114 27.71 -19.55 26.53
N VAL A 115 28.61 -19.58 25.57
CA VAL A 115 29.44 -20.72 25.25
C VAL A 115 30.90 -20.37 25.50
N ASP A 116 31.48 -20.99 26.53
CA ASP A 116 32.88 -20.79 26.92
C ASP A 116 33.80 -21.77 26.19
N LEU A 117 34.94 -21.32 25.74
CA LEU A 117 35.94 -22.17 25.05
C LEU A 117 36.54 -23.27 25.93
N LYS A 118 36.68 -23.03 27.26
CA LYS A 118 37.20 -23.97 28.23
C LYS A 118 38.47 -24.73 27.76
N GLY A 119 39.35 -24.05 27.03
CA GLY A 119 40.58 -24.66 26.48
C GLY A 119 40.40 -25.44 25.18
N ARG A 120 39.19 -25.48 24.59
CA ARG A 120 38.93 -26.09 23.29
C ARG A 120 39.29 -25.15 22.14
N SER A 121 39.63 -25.68 20.97
CA SER A 121 39.84 -24.86 19.79
C SER A 121 38.53 -24.22 19.30
N ILE A 122 38.63 -23.07 18.67
CA ILE A 122 37.44 -22.33 18.17
C ILE A 122 36.74 -23.16 17.07
N GLU A 123 37.52 -23.91 16.29
CA GLU A 123 37.01 -24.79 15.24
C GLU A 123 36.13 -25.91 15.80
N SER A 124 36.53 -26.51 16.95
CA SER A 124 35.75 -27.57 17.57
C SER A 124 34.44 -27.06 18.16
N VAL A 125 34.46 -25.87 18.75
CA VAL A 125 33.24 -25.21 19.27
C VAL A 125 32.33 -24.80 18.10
N LYS A 126 32.87 -24.33 16.99
CA LYS A 126 32.11 -24.00 15.78
C LYS A 126 31.41 -25.22 15.21
N GLN A 127 32.09 -26.37 15.09
CA GLN A 127 31.48 -27.62 14.65
C GLN A 127 30.35 -28.09 15.56
N GLU A 128 30.52 -27.96 16.88
CA GLU A 128 29.47 -28.27 17.85
C GLU A 128 28.24 -27.36 17.65
N LEU A 129 28.44 -26.02 17.50
CA LEU A 129 27.37 -25.06 17.28
C LEU A 129 26.66 -25.27 15.93
N GLU A 130 27.39 -25.61 14.89
CA GLU A 130 26.82 -25.97 13.59
C GLU A 130 25.95 -27.24 13.68
N ALA A 131 26.39 -28.27 14.41
CA ALA A 131 25.58 -29.45 14.65
C ALA A 131 24.32 -29.16 15.43
N ARG A 132 24.38 -28.31 16.47
CA ARG A 132 23.21 -27.86 17.24
C ARG A 132 22.25 -27.03 16.38
N LEU A 133 22.76 -26.24 15.44
CA LEU A 133 21.97 -25.45 14.50
C LEU A 133 21.24 -26.36 13.49
N GLN A 134 21.89 -27.42 13.00
CA GLN A 134 21.29 -28.44 12.14
C GLN A 134 20.23 -29.27 12.88
N ASN A 135 20.45 -29.60 14.14
CA ASN A 135 19.51 -30.35 15.00
C ASN A 135 18.35 -29.49 15.50
N LYS A 136 18.29 -28.22 15.13
CA LYS A 136 17.26 -27.24 15.57
C LYS A 136 17.28 -26.93 17.07
N ASP A 137 18.40 -27.17 17.76
CA ASP A 137 18.58 -26.81 19.17
C ASP A 137 18.97 -25.33 19.32
N LEU A 138 19.52 -24.72 18.26
CA LEU A 138 19.85 -23.30 18.16
C LEU A 138 19.22 -22.69 16.89
N ASP A 139 18.96 -21.41 16.96
CA ASP A 139 18.47 -20.62 15.80
C ASP A 139 19.59 -19.75 15.18
N ALA A 140 20.56 -19.32 16.02
CA ALA A 140 21.74 -18.61 15.56
C ALA A 140 22.89 -18.75 16.57
N TYR A 141 24.11 -18.51 16.10
CA TYR A 141 25.28 -18.29 16.99
C TYR A 141 26.15 -17.14 16.52
N ILE A 142 26.83 -16.50 17.47
CA ILE A 142 27.74 -15.39 17.24
C ILE A 142 29.10 -15.72 17.82
N ILE A 143 30.16 -15.44 17.04
CA ILE A 143 31.54 -15.52 17.49
C ILE A 143 32.13 -14.12 17.52
N ILE A 144 32.47 -13.67 18.72
CA ILE A 144 33.06 -12.37 18.99
C ILE A 144 34.56 -12.57 19.26
N PRO A 145 35.44 -12.02 18.44
CA PRO A 145 36.90 -12.17 18.62
C PRO A 145 37.41 -11.46 19.89
N PRO A 146 38.64 -11.80 20.36
CA PRO A 146 39.20 -11.24 21.61
C PRO A 146 39.46 -9.73 21.54
N GLU A 147 39.78 -9.23 20.33
CA GLU A 147 40.00 -7.79 20.10
C GLU A 147 39.03 -7.30 19.00
N ILE A 148 38.36 -6.17 19.29
CA ILE A 148 37.44 -5.55 18.35
C ILE A 148 38.02 -4.23 17.87
N ASN A 149 38.76 -4.30 16.77
CA ASN A 149 39.35 -3.14 16.08
C ASN A 149 38.39 -2.61 14.99
N GLU A 150 38.74 -1.52 14.32
CA GLU A 150 37.90 -0.88 13.30
C GLU A 150 37.52 -1.82 12.12
N ASN A 151 38.39 -2.77 11.79
CA ASN A 151 38.21 -3.71 10.70
C ASN A 151 37.76 -5.13 11.15
N THR A 152 37.43 -5.30 12.42
CA THR A 152 37.05 -6.61 12.96
C THR A 152 35.66 -7.01 12.46
N LYS A 153 35.54 -8.22 11.92
CA LYS A 153 34.28 -8.81 11.52
C LYS A 153 33.79 -9.77 12.60
N VAL A 154 32.59 -9.54 13.12
CA VAL A 154 31.91 -10.49 14.00
C VAL A 154 31.16 -11.49 13.12
N GLU A 155 31.35 -12.79 13.36
CA GLU A 155 30.69 -13.85 12.60
C GLU A 155 29.33 -14.16 13.24
N LEU A 156 28.24 -13.94 12.49
CA LEU A 156 26.89 -14.36 12.83
C LEU A 156 26.46 -15.45 11.87
N VAL A 157 26.17 -16.64 12.39
CA VAL A 157 25.61 -17.76 11.62
C VAL A 157 24.20 -18.03 12.12
N ALA A 158 23.23 -18.00 11.21
CA ALA A 158 21.82 -18.21 11.53
C ALA A 158 21.22 -19.28 10.62
N ARG A 159 20.31 -20.07 11.18
CA ARG A 159 19.55 -21.09 10.43
C ARG A 159 18.69 -20.46 9.33
N ASN A 160 18.08 -19.33 9.63
CA ASN A 160 17.30 -18.55 8.66
C ASN A 160 18.03 -17.25 8.31
N VAL A 161 18.77 -17.26 7.22
CA VAL A 161 19.54 -16.10 6.73
C VAL A 161 18.62 -14.97 6.24
N SER A 162 17.35 -15.29 5.92
CA SER A 162 16.35 -14.32 5.44
C SER A 162 15.65 -13.53 6.56
N ASP A 163 15.92 -13.86 7.82
CA ASP A 163 15.38 -13.11 8.96
C ASP A 163 16.15 -11.79 9.16
N PHE A 164 15.71 -10.79 8.39
CA PHE A 164 16.25 -9.45 8.45
C PHE A 164 16.05 -8.79 9.82
N GLY A 165 14.92 -9.07 10.49
CA GLY A 165 14.57 -8.46 11.77
C GLY A 165 15.57 -8.86 12.87
N THR A 166 15.74 -10.15 13.06
CA THR A 166 16.69 -10.70 14.06
C THR A 166 18.12 -10.24 13.78
N ARG A 167 18.57 -10.29 12.52
CA ARG A 167 19.91 -9.84 12.15
C ARG A 167 20.14 -8.37 12.45
N GLU A 168 19.16 -7.51 12.14
CA GLU A 168 19.27 -6.06 12.36
C GLU A 168 19.27 -5.71 13.85
N GLN A 169 18.44 -6.36 14.65
CA GLN A 169 18.43 -6.17 16.11
C GLN A 169 19.77 -6.57 16.76
N ILE A 170 20.30 -7.74 16.41
CA ILE A 170 21.61 -8.19 16.90
C ILE A 170 22.71 -7.24 16.46
N ARG A 171 22.71 -6.78 15.21
CA ARG A 171 23.68 -5.84 14.68
C ARG A 171 23.64 -4.50 15.42
N ASN A 172 22.44 -3.98 15.67
CA ASN A 172 22.27 -2.72 16.37
C ASN A 172 22.73 -2.80 17.82
N ALA A 173 22.36 -3.87 18.54
CA ALA A 173 22.85 -4.13 19.91
C ALA A 173 24.37 -4.23 19.96
N LEU A 174 24.99 -5.01 19.07
CA LEU A 174 26.45 -5.11 18.98
C LEU A 174 27.13 -3.77 18.68
N ASN A 175 26.60 -3.02 17.72
CA ASN A 175 27.13 -1.70 17.36
C ASN A 175 27.07 -0.72 18.53
N GLU A 176 25.99 -0.73 19.30
CA GLU A 176 25.84 0.13 20.48
C GLU A 176 26.87 -0.23 21.56
N ILE A 177 27.01 -1.52 21.88
CA ILE A 177 27.95 -2.01 22.87
C ILE A 177 29.41 -1.71 22.48
N VAL A 178 29.76 -2.00 21.21
CA VAL A 178 31.12 -1.74 20.70
C VAL A 178 31.42 -0.23 20.69
N ARG A 179 30.44 0.59 20.33
CA ARG A 179 30.56 2.04 20.37
C ARG A 179 30.81 2.55 21.79
N ASP A 180 30.01 2.07 22.74
CA ASP A 180 30.15 2.42 24.15
C ASP A 180 31.51 1.98 24.71
N GLN A 181 32.00 0.78 24.34
CA GLN A 181 33.32 0.31 24.76
C GLN A 181 34.44 1.19 24.21
N ARG A 182 34.42 1.54 22.94
CA ARG A 182 35.39 2.42 22.29
C ARG A 182 35.40 3.82 22.91
N MET A 183 34.21 4.35 23.26
CA MET A 183 34.09 5.65 23.94
C MET A 183 34.72 5.61 25.32
N ASN A 184 34.49 4.53 26.09
CA ASN A 184 35.10 4.37 27.42
C ASN A 184 36.63 4.24 27.34
N GLU A 185 37.16 3.47 26.38
CA GLU A 185 38.59 3.30 26.14
C GLU A 185 39.26 4.62 25.71
N ALA A 186 38.56 5.42 24.88
CA ALA A 186 39.01 6.74 24.45
C ALA A 186 38.78 7.83 25.52
N LYS A 187 38.25 7.50 26.72
CA LYS A 187 37.86 8.45 27.78
C LYS A 187 36.95 9.58 27.30
N ILE A 188 36.10 9.31 26.32
CA ILE A 188 35.12 10.25 25.76
C ILE A 188 33.87 10.20 26.62
N ASP A 189 33.43 11.36 27.09
CA ASP A 189 32.20 11.48 27.89
C ASP A 189 30.96 11.13 27.03
N LYS A 190 30.25 10.08 27.43
CA LYS A 190 29.03 9.59 26.74
C LYS A 190 28.00 10.71 26.61
N THR A 191 27.85 11.56 27.63
CA THR A 191 26.87 12.66 27.64
C THR A 191 27.15 13.71 26.57
N LYS A 192 28.46 13.96 26.28
CA LYS A 192 28.84 14.89 25.22
C LYS A 192 28.54 14.34 23.82
N ILE A 193 28.76 13.06 23.61
CA ILE A 193 28.44 12.43 22.32
C ILE A 193 26.93 12.27 22.12
N GLU A 194 26.19 11.93 23.18
CA GLU A 194 24.72 11.94 23.11
C GLU A 194 24.17 13.32 22.78
N ALA A 195 24.76 14.37 23.35
CA ALA A 195 24.39 15.75 23.01
C ALA A 195 24.76 16.13 21.56
N ILE A 196 25.92 15.64 21.05
CA ILE A 196 26.32 15.85 19.64
C ILE A 196 25.46 15.05 18.66
N ASN A 197 25.12 13.82 19.03
CA ASN A 197 24.31 12.90 18.18
C ASN A 197 22.80 13.07 18.40
N LYS A 198 22.39 13.97 19.34
CA LYS A 198 20.96 14.21 19.53
C LYS A 198 20.36 14.66 18.19
N PRO A 199 19.44 13.92 17.62
CA PRO A 199 18.81 14.32 16.38
C PRO A 199 18.15 15.68 16.58
N ILE A 200 18.31 16.56 15.59
CA ILE A 200 17.59 17.83 15.59
C ILE A 200 16.11 17.50 15.46
N ASP A 201 15.34 17.91 16.44
CA ASP A 201 13.88 17.78 16.40
C ASP A 201 13.34 18.81 15.40
N LEU A 202 12.83 18.32 14.27
CA LEU A 202 12.28 19.17 13.21
C LEU A 202 10.81 19.46 13.52
N ASP A 203 10.54 20.67 13.97
CA ASP A 203 9.18 21.17 14.14
C ASP A 203 8.56 21.50 12.75
N LEU A 204 7.81 20.55 12.20
CA LEU A 204 7.15 20.70 10.91
C LEU A 204 5.90 21.55 11.05
N ARG A 205 5.93 22.78 10.49
CA ARG A 205 4.79 23.70 10.47
C ARG A 205 4.40 24.09 9.04
N GLU A 206 3.11 24.27 8.84
CA GLU A 206 2.63 24.91 7.61
C GLU A 206 2.85 26.43 7.67
N PRO A 207 3.04 27.09 6.52
CA PRO A 207 3.06 28.54 6.46
C PRO A 207 1.77 29.12 7.08
N GLY A 208 1.93 29.92 8.14
CA GLY A 208 0.79 30.47 8.91
C GLY A 208 0.18 29.53 9.96
N GLY A 209 0.63 28.28 10.06
CA GLY A 209 0.19 27.31 11.07
C GLY A 209 0.85 27.51 12.42
N LYS A 210 0.05 27.51 13.49
CA LYS A 210 0.54 27.66 14.89
C LYS A 210 0.85 26.33 15.56
N LYS A 211 0.58 25.19 14.89
CA LYS A 211 0.64 23.86 15.48
C LYS A 211 1.65 22.97 14.72
N GLU A 212 2.41 22.20 15.46
CA GLU A 212 3.26 21.13 14.93
C GLU A 212 2.42 20.04 14.27
N LEU A 213 2.86 19.53 13.12
CA LEU A 213 2.23 18.40 12.44
C LEU A 213 2.67 17.11 13.11
N THR A 214 1.73 16.33 13.58
CA THR A 214 2.01 15.00 14.13
C THR A 214 2.36 14.02 13.00
N ASN A 215 3.09 12.95 13.33
CA ASN A 215 3.39 11.86 12.38
C ASN A 215 2.11 11.29 11.75
N VAL A 216 1.02 11.24 12.51
CA VAL A 216 -0.30 10.77 12.02
C VAL A 216 -0.89 11.76 11.03
N GLU A 217 -0.81 13.07 11.27
CA GLU A 217 -1.27 14.09 10.32
C GLU A 217 -0.51 14.00 9.00
N THR A 218 0.80 13.81 9.07
CA THR A 218 1.65 13.62 7.88
C THR A 218 1.27 12.35 7.10
N ALA A 219 1.05 11.23 7.81
CA ALA A 219 0.63 9.98 7.19
C ALA A 219 -0.74 10.11 6.50
N VAL A 220 -1.70 10.77 7.12
CA VAL A 220 -3.04 10.99 6.54
C VAL A 220 -3.00 11.91 5.33
N ARG A 221 -2.17 12.96 5.35
CA ARG A 221 -1.97 13.86 4.21
C ARG A 221 -1.38 13.16 2.99
N TRP A 222 -0.63 12.10 3.21
CA TRP A 222 -0.11 11.25 2.13
C TRP A 222 -1.15 10.19 1.69
N ALA A 223 -1.82 9.58 2.65
CA ALA A 223 -2.75 8.48 2.40
C ALA A 223 -4.01 8.91 1.66
N LEU A 224 -4.54 10.10 1.94
CA LEU A 224 -5.80 10.58 1.36
C LEU A 224 -5.73 10.80 -0.17
N PRO A 225 -4.73 11.51 -0.72
CA PRO A 225 -4.54 11.61 -2.17
C PRO A 225 -4.30 10.25 -2.83
N PHE A 226 -3.49 9.39 -2.20
CA PHE A 226 -3.22 8.04 -2.70
C PHE A 226 -4.49 7.16 -2.72
N ALA A 227 -5.31 7.24 -1.67
CA ALA A 227 -6.59 6.56 -1.61
C ALA A 227 -7.56 7.05 -2.70
N SER A 228 -7.58 8.35 -3.00
CA SER A 228 -8.39 8.90 -4.10
C SER A 228 -7.97 8.36 -5.47
N ALA A 229 -6.65 8.23 -5.72
CA ALA A 229 -6.12 7.61 -6.92
C ALA A 229 -6.54 6.14 -7.04
N LEU A 230 -6.36 5.38 -5.96
CA LEU A 230 -6.69 3.96 -5.89
C LEU A 230 -8.18 3.72 -6.13
N LEU A 231 -9.04 4.53 -5.51
CA LEU A 231 -10.48 4.45 -5.64
C LEU A 231 -10.92 4.69 -7.09
N ILE A 232 -10.47 5.78 -7.72
CA ILE A 232 -10.81 6.07 -9.12
C ILE A 232 -10.23 4.99 -10.04
N TYR A 233 -8.98 4.57 -9.84
CA TYR A 233 -8.34 3.52 -10.63
C TYR A 233 -9.16 2.22 -10.63
N ILE A 234 -9.54 1.73 -9.43
CA ILE A 234 -10.33 0.49 -9.30
C ILE A 234 -11.70 0.63 -9.99
N LEU A 235 -12.36 1.76 -9.81
CA LEU A 235 -13.68 1.99 -10.42
C LEU A 235 -13.59 2.07 -11.96
N LEU A 236 -12.62 2.80 -12.50
CA LEU A 236 -12.42 2.89 -13.95
C LEU A 236 -12.12 1.52 -14.57
N LEU A 237 -11.26 0.74 -13.90
CA LEU A 237 -10.92 -0.61 -14.34
C LEU A 237 -12.13 -1.53 -14.31
N THR A 238 -12.84 -1.60 -13.18
CA THR A 238 -13.99 -2.52 -12.98
C THR A 238 -15.14 -2.20 -13.92
N TYR A 239 -15.53 -0.92 -13.98
CA TYR A 239 -16.66 -0.53 -14.80
C TYR A 239 -16.34 -0.46 -16.29
N GLY A 240 -15.09 -0.18 -16.65
CA GLY A 240 -14.63 -0.32 -18.02
C GLY A 240 -14.74 -1.77 -18.52
N GLN A 241 -14.23 -2.73 -17.76
CA GLN A 241 -14.37 -4.16 -18.08
C GLN A 241 -15.84 -4.60 -18.10
N THR A 242 -16.68 -4.07 -17.22
CA THR A 242 -18.12 -4.35 -17.20
C THR A 242 -18.81 -3.89 -18.49
N ILE A 243 -18.45 -2.71 -19.03
CA ILE A 243 -18.97 -2.24 -20.32
C ILE A 243 -18.49 -3.13 -21.44
N MET A 244 -17.20 -3.50 -21.46
CA MET A 244 -16.65 -4.41 -22.48
C MET A 244 -17.40 -5.75 -22.50
N ALA A 245 -17.56 -6.38 -21.34
CA ALA A 245 -18.29 -7.65 -21.20
C ALA A 245 -19.75 -7.53 -21.70
N ALA A 246 -20.43 -6.44 -21.36
CA ALA A 246 -21.79 -6.19 -21.80
C ALA A 246 -21.92 -6.00 -23.33
N VAL A 247 -20.91 -5.42 -23.97
CA VAL A 247 -20.87 -5.28 -25.43
C VAL A 247 -20.64 -6.63 -26.10
N ILE A 248 -19.75 -7.46 -25.55
CA ILE A 248 -19.48 -8.81 -26.06
C ILE A 248 -20.74 -9.69 -25.93
N GLU A 249 -21.41 -9.68 -24.77
CA GLU A 249 -22.63 -10.43 -24.52
C GLU A 249 -23.76 -10.08 -25.50
N GLU A 250 -23.96 -8.78 -25.80
CA GLU A 250 -24.95 -8.37 -26.80
C GLU A 250 -24.61 -8.84 -28.20
N LYS A 251 -23.33 -8.94 -28.54
CA LYS A 251 -22.85 -9.48 -29.81
C LYS A 251 -23.08 -10.99 -29.89
N GLU A 252 -22.74 -11.74 -28.86
CA GLU A 252 -22.93 -13.20 -28.79
C GLU A 252 -24.41 -13.58 -28.86
N THR A 253 -25.28 -12.84 -28.17
CA THR A 253 -26.72 -13.13 -28.11
C THR A 253 -27.52 -12.59 -29.29
N ARG A 254 -26.88 -11.89 -30.26
CA ARG A 254 -27.52 -11.24 -31.42
C ARG A 254 -28.65 -10.26 -31.10
N ILE A 255 -28.77 -9.85 -29.83
CA ILE A 255 -29.77 -8.87 -29.36
C ILE A 255 -29.56 -7.50 -30.02
N ALA A 256 -28.32 -7.21 -30.44
CA ALA A 256 -28.00 -5.98 -31.15
C ALA A 256 -28.82 -5.74 -32.41
N GLU A 257 -29.14 -6.80 -33.22
CA GLU A 257 -29.93 -6.68 -34.44
C GLU A 257 -31.34 -6.18 -34.16
N ILE A 258 -31.99 -6.73 -33.12
CA ILE A 258 -33.32 -6.33 -32.69
C ILE A 258 -33.31 -4.91 -32.12
N LEU A 259 -32.28 -4.53 -31.36
CA LEU A 259 -32.18 -3.23 -30.79
C LEU A 259 -31.91 -2.14 -31.82
N PHE A 260 -31.09 -2.40 -32.84
CA PHE A 260 -30.78 -1.44 -33.91
C PHE A 260 -32.00 -1.15 -34.83
N SER A 261 -32.94 -2.10 -34.95
CA SER A 261 -34.19 -1.82 -35.64
C SER A 261 -35.10 -0.84 -34.88
N SER A 262 -34.93 -0.71 -33.58
CA SER A 262 -35.82 0.07 -32.70
C SER A 262 -35.24 1.37 -32.19
N ILE A 263 -33.90 1.48 -32.07
CA ILE A 263 -33.18 2.63 -31.48
C ILE A 263 -31.86 2.84 -32.26
N ASN A 264 -31.47 4.12 -32.45
CA ASN A 264 -30.18 4.47 -33.03
C ASN A 264 -29.02 3.95 -32.15
N SER A 265 -27.98 3.36 -32.77
CA SER A 265 -26.81 2.78 -32.12
C SER A 265 -26.12 3.75 -31.14
N PHE A 266 -26.06 5.05 -31.47
CA PHE A 266 -25.51 6.07 -30.58
C PHE A 266 -26.33 6.23 -29.28
N HIS A 267 -27.66 6.30 -29.40
CA HIS A 267 -28.52 6.41 -28.22
C HIS A 267 -28.54 5.15 -27.38
N LEU A 268 -28.41 3.98 -27.99
CA LEU A 268 -28.28 2.70 -27.28
C LEU A 268 -26.98 2.67 -26.46
N MET A 269 -25.85 2.97 -27.11
CA MET A 269 -24.54 2.99 -26.47
C MET A 269 -24.49 4.05 -25.35
N LEU A 270 -24.95 5.29 -25.63
CA LEU A 270 -24.96 6.35 -24.64
C LEU A 270 -25.87 6.00 -23.44
N GLY A 271 -27.04 5.41 -23.69
CA GLY A 271 -27.96 4.96 -22.64
C GLY A 271 -27.33 3.88 -21.73
N LYS A 272 -26.58 2.94 -22.32
CA LYS A 272 -25.80 1.94 -21.58
C LYS A 272 -24.71 2.59 -20.75
N LEU A 273 -23.90 3.47 -21.34
CA LEU A 273 -22.84 4.18 -20.62
C LEU A 273 -23.40 4.95 -19.43
N ILE A 274 -24.48 5.71 -19.60
CA ILE A 274 -25.11 6.46 -18.51
C ILE A 274 -25.69 5.51 -17.46
N GLY A 275 -26.38 4.44 -17.85
CA GLY A 275 -26.94 3.48 -16.90
C GLY A 275 -25.86 2.86 -16.00
N VAL A 276 -24.75 2.43 -16.58
CA VAL A 276 -23.62 1.86 -15.83
C VAL A 276 -22.87 2.92 -15.03
N SER A 277 -22.76 4.16 -15.53
CA SER A 277 -22.13 5.26 -14.73
C SER A 277 -22.92 5.55 -13.46
N LEU A 278 -24.24 5.49 -13.51
CA LEU A 278 -25.08 5.66 -12.31
C LEU A 278 -24.83 4.55 -11.28
N VAL A 279 -24.60 3.30 -11.72
CA VAL A 279 -24.19 2.20 -10.82
C VAL A 279 -22.86 2.51 -10.17
N ALA A 280 -21.86 2.94 -10.97
CA ALA A 280 -20.53 3.30 -10.49
C ALA A 280 -20.56 4.48 -9.51
N LEU A 281 -21.36 5.51 -9.80
CA LEU A 281 -21.56 6.66 -8.89
C LEU A 281 -22.23 6.24 -7.57
N THR A 282 -23.19 5.33 -7.64
CA THR A 282 -23.82 4.77 -6.43
C THR A 282 -22.77 4.05 -5.57
N GLN A 283 -21.90 3.25 -6.18
CA GLN A 283 -20.83 2.55 -5.48
C GLN A 283 -19.79 3.52 -4.89
N LEU A 284 -19.38 4.52 -5.66
CA LEU A 284 -18.47 5.57 -5.22
C LEU A 284 -19.02 6.31 -4.00
N GLY A 285 -20.30 6.69 -4.04
CA GLY A 285 -20.99 7.34 -2.91
C GLY A 285 -21.00 6.46 -1.66
N ILE A 286 -21.35 5.17 -1.81
CA ILE A 286 -21.32 4.21 -0.70
C ILE A 286 -19.92 4.08 -0.12
N TRP A 287 -18.88 4.02 -0.94
CA TRP A 287 -17.50 3.89 -0.48
C TRP A 287 -16.99 5.13 0.26
N ILE A 288 -17.33 6.33 -0.21
CA ILE A 288 -17.00 7.59 0.50
C ILE A 288 -17.65 7.61 1.87
N ILE A 289 -18.94 7.23 1.95
CA ILE A 289 -19.67 7.17 3.22
C ILE A 289 -19.06 6.09 4.14
N ALA A 290 -18.73 4.90 3.59
CA ALA A 290 -18.12 3.83 4.36
C ALA A 290 -16.76 4.23 4.94
N VAL A 291 -15.92 4.91 4.16
CA VAL A 291 -14.62 5.44 4.63
C VAL A 291 -14.83 6.49 5.72
N ALA A 292 -15.76 7.42 5.53
CA ALA A 292 -16.06 8.45 6.53
C ALA A 292 -16.54 7.83 7.85
N LEU A 293 -17.40 6.81 7.79
CA LEU A 293 -17.86 6.07 8.97
C LEU A 293 -16.72 5.27 9.63
N ALA A 294 -15.89 4.59 8.84
CA ALA A 294 -14.76 3.83 9.35
C ALA A 294 -13.74 4.74 10.06
N VAL A 295 -13.43 5.88 9.49
CA VAL A 295 -12.56 6.88 10.15
C VAL A 295 -13.20 7.39 11.44
N SER A 296 -14.48 7.72 11.45
CA SER A 296 -15.14 8.32 12.61
C SER A 296 -15.36 7.33 13.76
N TYR A 297 -15.74 6.06 13.47
CA TYR A 297 -16.16 5.10 14.49
C TYR A 297 -15.13 4.05 14.84
N LEU A 298 -14.19 3.72 13.94
CA LEU A 298 -13.14 2.73 14.18
C LEU A 298 -11.79 3.39 14.48
N LEU A 299 -11.33 4.27 13.60
CA LEU A 299 -9.99 4.85 13.71
C LEU A 299 -9.90 5.92 14.79
N ALA A 300 -10.94 6.80 14.91
CA ALA A 300 -10.95 7.86 15.88
C ALA A 300 -10.85 7.36 17.33
N PRO A 301 -11.70 6.42 17.80
CA PRO A 301 -11.60 5.88 19.16
C PRO A 301 -10.28 5.19 19.44
N LEU A 302 -9.73 4.44 18.44
CA LEU A 302 -8.46 3.74 18.57
C LEU A 302 -7.28 4.70 18.77
N LEU A 303 -7.23 5.78 17.99
CA LEU A 303 -6.18 6.79 18.09
C LEU A 303 -6.30 7.59 19.38
N LEU A 304 -7.53 7.96 19.80
CA LEU A 304 -7.76 8.67 21.04
C LEU A 304 -7.41 7.86 22.27
N SER A 305 -7.65 6.53 22.28
CA SER A 305 -7.24 5.63 23.37
C SER A 305 -5.72 5.52 23.49
N GLY A 306 -4.98 5.69 22.39
CA GLY A 306 -3.52 5.76 22.36
C GLY A 306 -2.95 7.17 22.64
N GLY A 307 -3.77 8.15 23.03
CA GLY A 307 -3.33 9.52 23.28
C GLY A 307 -2.97 10.32 22.01
N VAL A 308 -3.26 9.78 20.84
CA VAL A 308 -2.97 10.42 19.55
C VAL A 308 -4.11 11.37 19.18
N GLN A 309 -3.78 12.65 18.93
CA GLN A 309 -4.76 13.62 18.47
C GLN A 309 -5.18 13.31 17.03
N MET A 310 -6.49 13.27 16.78
CA MET A 310 -7.03 13.07 15.44
C MET A 310 -6.67 14.22 14.52
N PRO A 311 -6.09 13.94 13.33
CA PRO A 311 -5.85 14.96 12.34
C PRO A 311 -7.21 15.55 11.86
N LYS A 312 -7.29 16.86 11.80
CA LYS A 312 -8.44 17.52 11.15
C LYS A 312 -8.34 17.27 9.64
N LEU A 313 -9.19 16.40 9.13
CA LEU A 313 -9.36 16.19 7.70
C LEU A 313 -10.04 17.41 7.10
N ASN A 314 -9.27 18.39 6.62
CA ASN A 314 -9.79 19.57 5.94
C ASN A 314 -10.13 19.26 4.47
N VAL A 315 -10.99 18.27 4.23
CA VAL A 315 -11.49 18.01 2.87
C VAL A 315 -12.70 18.87 2.61
N SER A 316 -12.57 19.78 1.65
CA SER A 316 -13.67 20.66 1.22
C SER A 316 -14.72 19.87 0.43
N ILE A 317 -15.99 20.23 0.57
CA ILE A 317 -17.07 19.71 -0.29
C ILE A 317 -16.76 19.94 -1.77
N PHE A 318 -16.09 21.04 -2.10
CA PHE A 318 -15.67 21.35 -3.46
C PHE A 318 -14.67 20.32 -4.01
N GLN A 319 -13.72 19.86 -3.20
CA GLN A 319 -12.77 18.78 -3.60
C GLN A 319 -13.52 17.47 -3.86
N ILE A 320 -14.50 17.13 -3.03
CA ILE A 320 -15.34 15.95 -3.22
C ILE A 320 -16.13 16.04 -4.54
N ILE A 321 -16.74 17.20 -4.81
CA ILE A 321 -17.46 17.44 -6.08
C ILE A 321 -16.53 17.26 -7.28
N LEU A 322 -15.31 17.83 -7.22
CA LEU A 322 -14.32 17.68 -8.29
C LEU A 322 -13.91 16.21 -8.48
N LEU A 323 -13.75 15.44 -7.41
CA LEU A 323 -13.47 14.01 -7.48
C LEU A 323 -14.58 13.27 -8.24
N PHE A 324 -15.86 13.57 -7.98
CA PHE A 324 -16.99 13.02 -8.73
C PHE A 324 -16.96 13.46 -10.21
N VAL A 325 -16.66 14.71 -10.49
CA VAL A 325 -16.56 15.25 -11.86
C VAL A 325 -15.48 14.51 -12.65
N PHE A 326 -14.27 14.39 -12.10
CA PHE A 326 -13.17 13.69 -12.75
C PHE A 326 -13.45 12.19 -12.92
N PHE A 327 -14.09 11.58 -11.94
CA PHE A 327 -14.54 10.19 -12.07
C PHE A 327 -15.52 10.03 -13.23
N VAL A 328 -16.56 10.87 -13.35
CA VAL A 328 -17.56 10.78 -14.42
C VAL A 328 -16.93 10.96 -15.79
N ILE A 329 -16.10 11.99 -15.97
CA ILE A 329 -15.44 12.28 -17.25
C ILE A 329 -14.49 11.12 -17.61
N GLY A 330 -13.70 10.64 -16.64
CA GLY A 330 -12.81 9.49 -16.82
C GLY A 330 -13.56 8.21 -17.13
N TYR A 331 -14.69 7.97 -16.46
CA TYR A 331 -15.55 6.84 -16.74
C TYR A 331 -16.04 6.85 -18.22
N PHE A 332 -16.55 7.96 -18.72
CA PHE A 332 -16.99 8.04 -20.12
C PHE A 332 -15.84 7.82 -21.09
N LEU A 333 -14.67 8.38 -20.81
CA LEU A 333 -13.47 8.21 -21.62
C LEU A 333 -13.04 6.73 -21.69
N TYR A 334 -12.85 6.07 -20.55
CA TYR A 334 -12.40 4.69 -20.49
C TYR A 334 -13.46 3.71 -20.98
N SER A 335 -14.72 3.92 -20.63
CA SER A 335 -15.84 3.10 -21.10
C SER A 335 -16.00 3.14 -22.61
N ALA A 336 -15.72 4.28 -23.25
CA ALA A 336 -15.73 4.38 -24.72
C ALA A 336 -14.62 3.49 -25.32
N ILE A 337 -13.40 3.50 -24.75
CA ILE A 337 -12.31 2.63 -25.22
C ILE A 337 -12.64 1.16 -24.99
N TYR A 338 -13.13 0.79 -23.82
CA TYR A 338 -13.53 -0.57 -23.51
C TYR A 338 -14.70 -1.08 -24.39
N SER A 339 -15.66 -0.20 -24.73
CA SER A 339 -16.75 -0.48 -25.65
C SER A 339 -16.22 -0.73 -27.08
N LEU A 340 -15.23 0.06 -27.50
CA LEU A 340 -14.55 -0.13 -28.78
C LEU A 340 -13.85 -1.50 -28.82
N VAL A 341 -13.07 -1.84 -27.79
CA VAL A 341 -12.43 -3.15 -27.66
C VAL A 341 -13.47 -4.28 -27.72
N GLY A 342 -14.54 -4.18 -26.91
CA GLY A 342 -15.61 -5.20 -26.87
C GLY A 342 -16.30 -5.42 -28.22
N SER A 343 -16.45 -4.36 -29.04
CA SER A 343 -17.05 -4.49 -30.37
C SER A 343 -16.17 -5.21 -31.40
N MET A 344 -14.83 -5.23 -31.17
CA MET A 344 -13.85 -5.85 -32.08
C MET A 344 -13.60 -7.33 -31.83
N VAL A 345 -13.94 -7.83 -30.65
CA VAL A 345 -13.66 -9.20 -30.20
C VAL A 345 -14.91 -10.07 -30.24
N THR A 346 -14.72 -11.38 -30.10
CA THR A 346 -15.81 -12.37 -30.10
C THR A 346 -16.01 -13.04 -28.75
N THR A 347 -15.00 -13.06 -27.91
CA THR A 347 -15.04 -13.69 -26.57
C THR A 347 -14.51 -12.77 -25.47
N PRO A 348 -14.93 -12.94 -24.21
CA PRO A 348 -14.41 -12.18 -23.08
C PRO A 348 -12.90 -12.34 -22.87
N GLN A 349 -12.33 -13.53 -23.18
CA GLN A 349 -10.89 -13.79 -23.07
C GLN A 349 -10.09 -12.94 -24.06
N GLU A 350 -10.53 -12.89 -25.33
CA GLU A 350 -9.92 -12.01 -26.34
C GLU A 350 -10.02 -10.54 -25.93
N GLY A 351 -11.17 -10.13 -25.39
CA GLY A 351 -11.40 -8.79 -24.86
C GLY A 351 -10.42 -8.44 -23.77
N GLY A 352 -10.22 -9.33 -22.81
CA GLY A 352 -9.23 -9.14 -21.73
C GLY A 352 -7.80 -8.96 -22.25
N GLN A 353 -7.36 -9.76 -23.22
CA GLN A 353 -6.03 -9.64 -23.82
C GLN A 353 -5.86 -8.32 -24.59
N LEU A 354 -6.86 -7.92 -25.38
CA LEU A 354 -6.81 -6.67 -26.14
C LEU A 354 -6.88 -5.43 -25.23
N ALA A 355 -7.49 -5.55 -24.06
CA ALA A 355 -7.56 -4.48 -23.07
C ALA A 355 -6.29 -4.35 -22.21
N LEU A 356 -5.36 -5.33 -22.23
CA LEU A 356 -4.13 -5.29 -21.41
C LEU A 356 -3.33 -4.00 -21.56
N PRO A 357 -3.07 -3.48 -22.78
CA PRO A 357 -2.33 -2.21 -22.91
C PRO A 357 -3.03 -1.04 -22.20
N LEU A 358 -4.36 -1.00 -22.25
CA LEU A 358 -5.16 0.04 -21.59
C LEU A 358 -5.08 -0.11 -20.05
N ILE A 359 -5.14 -1.34 -19.56
CA ILE A 359 -4.97 -1.63 -18.12
C ILE A 359 -3.58 -1.19 -17.66
N MET A 360 -2.52 -1.54 -18.42
CA MET A 360 -1.15 -1.13 -18.07
C MET A 360 -0.98 0.39 -18.08
N PHE A 361 -1.67 1.09 -18.99
CA PHE A 361 -1.66 2.55 -19.03
C PHE A 361 -2.32 3.17 -17.78
N LEU A 362 -3.41 2.58 -17.29
CA LEU A 362 -4.05 2.95 -16.03
C LEU A 362 -3.15 2.66 -14.83
N VAL A 363 -2.46 1.50 -14.81
CA VAL A 363 -1.50 1.12 -13.77
C VAL A 363 -0.36 2.13 -13.70
N ILE A 364 0.20 2.52 -14.85
CA ILE A 364 1.24 3.56 -14.91
C ILE A 364 0.70 4.87 -14.30
N GLY A 365 -0.51 5.30 -14.70
CA GLY A 365 -1.16 6.48 -14.13
C GLY A 365 -1.29 6.41 -12.61
N PHE A 366 -1.68 5.25 -12.07
CA PHE A 366 -1.77 5.05 -10.63
C PHE A 366 -0.40 5.23 -9.94
N TYR A 367 0.68 4.64 -10.46
CA TYR A 367 2.02 4.80 -9.89
C TYR A 367 2.57 6.23 -10.03
N LEU A 368 2.17 6.97 -11.07
CA LEU A 368 2.52 8.39 -11.24
C LEU A 368 1.88 9.30 -10.18
N SER A 369 0.92 8.81 -9.40
CA SER A 369 0.40 9.55 -8.24
C SER A 369 1.45 9.80 -7.16
N ILE A 370 2.43 8.91 -7.00
CA ILE A 370 3.47 9.01 -5.96
C ILE A 370 4.34 10.28 -6.13
N PRO A 371 4.97 10.54 -7.29
CA PRO A 371 5.73 11.77 -7.49
C PRO A 371 4.86 13.03 -7.44
N ILE A 372 3.57 12.95 -7.82
CA ILE A 372 2.64 14.08 -7.72
C ILE A 372 2.35 14.42 -6.25
N ILE A 373 2.14 13.43 -5.38
CA ILE A 373 1.94 13.66 -3.95
C ILE A 373 3.18 14.34 -3.33
N ARG A 374 4.38 13.96 -3.78
CA ARG A 374 5.64 14.57 -3.27
C ARG A 374 5.85 16.01 -3.74
N SER A 375 5.45 16.33 -4.98
CA SER A 375 5.72 17.63 -5.60
C SER A 375 4.54 18.05 -6.49
N PRO A 376 3.39 18.46 -5.89
CA PRO A 376 2.16 18.74 -6.63
C PRO A 376 2.24 20.00 -7.53
N GLU A 377 3.16 20.93 -7.25
CA GLU A 377 3.36 22.17 -8.02
C GLU A 377 4.42 22.04 -9.11
N SER A 378 5.07 20.88 -9.25
CA SER A 378 6.09 20.67 -10.26
C SER A 378 5.53 20.74 -11.67
N SER A 379 6.36 21.18 -12.64
CA SER A 379 6.01 21.14 -14.06
C SER A 379 5.63 19.73 -14.53
N PHE A 380 6.23 18.71 -13.94
CA PHE A 380 5.87 17.31 -14.18
C PHE A 380 4.43 17.02 -13.77
N ALA A 381 4.04 17.39 -12.54
CA ALA A 381 2.68 17.21 -12.04
C ALA A 381 1.66 17.95 -12.89
N PHE A 382 1.98 19.18 -13.33
CA PHE A 382 1.16 19.98 -14.23
C PHE A 382 0.86 19.21 -15.53
N TRP A 383 1.89 18.86 -16.30
CA TRP A 383 1.70 18.25 -17.62
C TRP A 383 1.00 16.90 -17.56
N ILE A 384 1.39 16.04 -16.61
CA ILE A 384 0.82 14.69 -16.50
C ILE A 384 -0.64 14.72 -16.04
N SER A 385 -1.03 15.65 -15.17
CA SER A 385 -2.42 15.78 -14.72
C SER A 385 -3.36 16.39 -15.77
N ILE A 386 -2.85 16.95 -16.88
CA ILE A 386 -3.65 17.48 -18.00
C ILE A 386 -3.81 16.44 -19.12
N ILE A 387 -2.90 15.45 -19.22
CA ILE A 387 -3.01 14.38 -20.22
C ILE A 387 -4.33 13.62 -20.02
N PRO A 388 -5.24 13.60 -21.04
CA PRO A 388 -6.62 13.14 -20.85
C PRO A 388 -6.76 11.72 -20.31
N LEU A 389 -5.84 10.82 -20.69
CA LEU A 389 -5.88 9.43 -20.23
C LEU A 389 -5.50 9.28 -18.77
N TRP A 390 -4.62 10.11 -18.22
CA TRP A 390 -4.20 10.05 -16.82
C TRP A 390 -4.89 11.06 -15.92
N SER A 391 -5.37 12.15 -16.51
CA SER A 391 -6.04 13.24 -15.81
C SER A 391 -7.14 12.79 -14.83
N PRO A 392 -8.03 11.83 -15.16
CA PRO A 392 -9.08 11.39 -14.25
C PRO A 392 -8.57 10.80 -12.93
N VAL A 393 -7.35 10.25 -12.93
CA VAL A 393 -6.71 9.70 -11.73
C VAL A 393 -5.82 10.75 -11.05
N LEU A 394 -5.00 11.47 -11.84
CA LEU A 394 -3.91 12.28 -11.32
C LEU A 394 -4.34 13.71 -10.91
N MET A 395 -5.32 14.31 -11.56
CA MET A 395 -5.80 15.63 -11.14
C MET A 395 -6.52 15.59 -9.78
N PRO A 396 -7.38 14.59 -9.46
CA PRO A 396 -7.88 14.40 -8.10
C PRO A 396 -6.79 14.25 -7.05
N VAL A 397 -5.69 13.56 -7.36
CA VAL A 397 -4.53 13.45 -6.45
C VAL A 397 -3.95 14.83 -6.15
N ARG A 398 -3.72 15.68 -7.17
CA ARG A 398 -3.24 17.06 -6.97
C ARG A 398 -4.21 17.86 -6.13
N ILE A 399 -5.52 17.79 -6.43
CA ILE A 399 -6.57 18.50 -5.70
C ILE A 399 -6.60 18.10 -4.22
N MET A 400 -6.39 16.82 -3.91
CA MET A 400 -6.39 16.31 -2.54
C MET A 400 -5.06 16.59 -1.80
N THR A 401 -3.95 16.70 -2.53
CA THR A 401 -2.64 17.04 -1.93
C THR A 401 -2.53 18.54 -1.70
N GLN A 402 -2.71 19.30 -2.75
CA GLN A 402 -2.67 20.77 -2.74
C GLN A 402 -3.51 21.29 -3.91
N MET A 403 -4.48 22.14 -3.61
CA MET A 403 -5.41 22.65 -4.60
C MET A 403 -4.69 23.46 -5.69
N PRO A 404 -4.68 22.99 -6.96
CA PRO A 404 -4.05 23.74 -8.05
C PRO A 404 -4.94 24.93 -8.44
N PRO A 405 -4.40 25.90 -9.22
CA PRO A 405 -5.19 27.01 -9.76
C PRO A 405 -6.39 26.49 -10.56
N LEU A 406 -7.54 27.17 -10.43
CA LEU A 406 -8.80 26.76 -11.07
C LEU A 406 -8.72 26.62 -12.59
N TRP A 407 -7.86 27.41 -13.25
CA TRP A 407 -7.66 27.31 -14.70
C TRP A 407 -7.00 25.98 -15.12
N GLU A 408 -6.09 25.43 -14.30
CA GLU A 408 -5.49 24.11 -14.57
C GLU A 408 -6.52 23.01 -14.45
N ILE A 409 -7.39 23.08 -13.43
CA ILE A 409 -8.51 22.15 -13.26
C ILE A 409 -9.47 22.24 -14.46
N ALA A 410 -9.83 23.46 -14.87
CA ALA A 410 -10.70 23.68 -16.02
C ALA A 410 -10.07 23.15 -17.32
N LEU A 411 -8.77 23.39 -17.54
CA LEU A 411 -8.03 22.89 -18.70
C LEU A 411 -8.04 21.36 -18.72
N SER A 412 -7.78 20.72 -17.59
CA SER A 412 -7.79 19.27 -17.43
C SER A 412 -9.18 18.68 -17.70
N ILE A 413 -10.25 19.31 -17.20
CA ILE A 413 -11.63 18.91 -17.50
C ILE A 413 -11.92 19.03 -19.01
N LEU A 414 -11.56 20.16 -19.64
CA LEU A 414 -11.82 20.39 -21.05
C LEU A 414 -11.07 19.40 -21.96
N THR A 415 -9.80 19.15 -21.69
CA THR A 415 -8.99 18.21 -22.49
C THR A 415 -9.51 16.79 -22.33
N THR A 416 -9.85 16.36 -21.10
CA THR A 416 -10.35 15.02 -20.81
C THR A 416 -11.76 14.82 -21.34
N ALA A 417 -12.66 15.78 -21.17
CA ALA A 417 -14.02 15.74 -21.70
C ALA A 417 -14.01 15.77 -23.22
N GLY A 418 -13.19 16.61 -23.85
CA GLY A 418 -13.02 16.67 -25.31
C GLY A 418 -12.55 15.34 -25.89
N MET A 419 -11.54 14.73 -25.28
CA MET A 419 -11.08 13.40 -25.66
C MET A 419 -12.18 12.33 -25.42
N GLY A 420 -12.90 12.41 -24.31
CA GLY A 420 -14.03 11.51 -24.01
C GLY A 420 -15.12 11.59 -25.06
N VAL A 421 -15.55 12.79 -25.45
CA VAL A 421 -16.56 12.97 -26.51
C VAL A 421 -16.06 12.44 -27.85
N PHE A 422 -14.80 12.71 -28.20
CA PHE A 422 -14.17 12.16 -29.39
C PHE A 422 -14.17 10.62 -29.40
N LEU A 423 -13.78 10.01 -28.29
CA LEU A 423 -13.74 8.55 -28.16
C LEU A 423 -15.13 7.91 -28.15
N VAL A 424 -16.14 8.54 -27.54
CA VAL A 424 -17.54 8.07 -27.61
C VAL A 424 -18.06 8.12 -29.04
N TRP A 425 -17.76 9.22 -29.78
CA TRP A 425 -18.12 9.33 -31.19
C TRP A 425 -17.41 8.25 -32.04
N LEU A 426 -16.12 8.03 -31.81
CA LEU A 426 -15.34 7.01 -32.49
C LEU A 426 -15.88 5.60 -32.21
N ALA A 427 -16.08 5.30 -30.93
CA ALA A 427 -16.61 4.02 -30.47
C ALA A 427 -18.00 3.74 -31.05
N SER A 428 -18.88 4.74 -31.15
CA SER A 428 -20.22 4.54 -31.70
C SER A 428 -20.23 4.09 -33.18
N ARG A 429 -19.26 4.54 -33.97
CA ARG A 429 -19.09 4.12 -35.35
C ARG A 429 -18.57 2.69 -35.46
N VAL A 430 -17.53 2.38 -34.73
CA VAL A 430 -16.94 1.04 -34.71
C VAL A 430 -17.93 0.03 -34.12
N TYR A 431 -18.65 0.42 -33.07
CA TYR A 431 -19.70 -0.39 -32.45
C TYR A 431 -20.79 -0.83 -33.44
N ARG A 432 -21.27 0.10 -34.30
CA ARG A 432 -22.31 -0.22 -35.31
C ARG A 432 -21.86 -1.32 -36.27
N VAL A 433 -20.63 -1.25 -36.79
CA VAL A 433 -20.13 -2.24 -37.76
C VAL A 433 -19.66 -3.50 -37.04
N GLY A 434 -18.95 -3.36 -35.91
CA GLY A 434 -18.41 -4.48 -35.14
C GLY A 434 -19.49 -5.43 -34.60
N MET A 435 -20.64 -4.87 -34.18
CA MET A 435 -21.78 -5.69 -33.68
C MET A 435 -22.48 -6.52 -34.75
N LEU A 436 -22.34 -6.16 -36.04
CA LEU A 436 -22.90 -6.90 -37.16
C LEU A 436 -21.93 -7.93 -37.72
N MET A 437 -20.66 -7.95 -37.26
CA MET A 437 -19.66 -8.92 -37.70
C MET A 437 -19.58 -10.09 -36.71
N TYR A 438 -20.09 -11.24 -37.13
CA TYR A 438 -20.08 -12.47 -36.32
C TYR A 438 -18.92 -13.39 -36.71
N GLY A 439 -18.34 -14.08 -35.70
CA GLY A 439 -17.37 -15.16 -35.91
C GLY A 439 -15.99 -14.73 -36.41
N LYS A 440 -15.74 -13.42 -36.59
CA LYS A 440 -14.43 -12.92 -37.03
C LYS A 440 -13.95 -11.83 -36.08
N ARG A 441 -12.71 -11.96 -35.61
CA ARG A 441 -12.00 -10.92 -34.87
C ARG A 441 -11.57 -9.81 -35.84
N ALA A 442 -11.94 -8.57 -35.52
CA ALA A 442 -11.49 -7.43 -36.30
C ALA A 442 -10.07 -7.04 -35.95
N SER A 443 -9.27 -6.72 -36.96
CA SER A 443 -7.96 -6.10 -36.74
C SER A 443 -8.09 -4.59 -36.54
N ILE A 444 -7.11 -3.96 -35.87
CA ILE A 444 -7.08 -2.49 -35.69
C ILE A 444 -7.17 -1.75 -37.04
N PRO A 445 -6.44 -2.15 -38.12
CA PRO A 445 -6.58 -1.51 -39.42
C PRO A 445 -8.00 -1.65 -40.04
N GLU A 446 -8.68 -2.78 -39.81
CA GLU A 446 -10.08 -2.96 -40.24
C GLU A 446 -11.02 -2.03 -39.48
N ALA A 447 -10.86 -1.90 -38.16
CA ALA A 447 -11.65 -0.99 -37.34
C ALA A 447 -11.45 0.48 -37.78
N LEU A 448 -10.24 0.89 -38.16
CA LEU A 448 -9.98 2.21 -38.70
C LEU A 448 -10.68 2.46 -40.07
N LYS A 449 -10.85 1.45 -40.91
CA LYS A 449 -11.62 1.57 -42.14
C LYS A 449 -13.13 1.76 -41.85
N TRP A 450 -13.66 1.15 -40.80
CA TRP A 450 -15.06 1.28 -40.40
C TRP A 450 -15.45 2.70 -39.97
N ILE A 451 -14.49 3.47 -39.47
CA ILE A 451 -14.69 4.88 -39.11
C ILE A 451 -15.11 5.72 -40.35
N ARG A 452 -14.61 5.36 -41.52
CA ARG A 452 -14.91 6.05 -42.80
C ARG A 452 -16.18 5.63 -43.45
N GLN A 453 -16.78 4.51 -43.04
CA GLN A 453 -18.07 4.03 -43.57
C GLN A 453 -19.20 4.79 -42.85
N ARG A 454 -20.08 5.42 -43.66
CA ARG A 454 -21.26 6.17 -43.18
C ARG A 454 -22.40 5.24 -42.76
#